data_b2e5732be4246e62cad2cdf849dd5350
#
_entry.id   b2e5732be4246e62cad2cdf849dd5350
#
_cell.length_a   1.000
_cell.length_b   1.000
_cell.length_c   1.000
_cell.angle_alpha   90.00
_cell.angle_beta   90.00
_cell.angle_gamma   90.00
#
_symmetry.space_group_name_H-M   'P 1'
#
loop_
_entity.id
_entity.type
_entity.pdbx_description
1 polymer ?
#
loop_
_entity_poly.entity_id
_entity_poly.type
_entity_poly.pdbx_seq_one_letter_code
_entity_poly.pdbx_strand_id
1 'polypeptide(L)'
;HTEMGFSVKSNGEDFEYAGNSINSIFSQRKNIFKPSFLMMIYDILKFNYKSKKDLKKISTNITLKEYLDSSSYSSEFIDKYIIPMGAAIWSTSPELMLQVPAVFFIRFFKNHGLLNVTNRPQWWVVKNGSNQYVKEIIKPFKKNIKLNTKISSIKRKNNEVEVSYGDNKEFFDSVIIATHSDQALSLIDDLTDKENDILSKIKYQKNTALLHTDTSILPNRKLAWSSWNYLINHDQNKIVTLTYNMNILQTLKSNKTYCVTINDSTNINRSKILKEINYSHPLFTIDSVYAQKRKDEICGKNNTYFCGAYWGYGFHEDGVNSALDVCSKFGLSLDD
;
A
#
# COMPACT_ATOMS: atom_id res chain seq x y z
N HIS A 1 -12.50 14.58 -8.29
CA HIS A 1 -11.84 15.14 -7.10
C HIS A 1 -12.22 14.36 -5.86
N THR A 2 -11.26 14.14 -4.96
CA THR A 2 -11.48 13.59 -3.63
C THR A 2 -10.61 14.30 -2.59
N GLU A 3 -11.00 14.17 -1.32
CA GLU A 3 -10.18 14.60 -0.20
C GLU A 3 -9.37 13.41 0.32
N MET A 4 -8.05 13.56 0.35
CA MET A 4 -7.15 12.59 0.95
C MET A 4 -6.69 13.13 2.31
N GLY A 5 -7.45 12.81 3.34
CA GLY A 5 -7.16 13.18 4.71
C GLY A 5 -6.72 11.97 5.52
N PHE A 6 -5.97 12.23 6.58
CA PHE A 6 -5.51 11.24 7.53
C PHE A 6 -5.86 11.67 8.95
N SER A 7 -6.42 10.76 9.72
CA SER A 7 -6.70 10.95 11.14
C SER A 7 -6.13 9.83 11.99
N VAL A 8 -5.90 10.14 13.24
CA VAL A 8 -5.45 9.19 14.27
C VAL A 8 -6.39 9.29 15.45
N LYS A 9 -6.83 8.13 15.95
CA LYS A 9 -7.54 7.94 17.21
C LYS A 9 -6.80 6.90 18.02
N SER A 10 -6.73 7.07 19.33
CA SER A 10 -6.17 6.06 20.24
C SER A 10 -7.27 5.36 21.03
N ASN A 11 -7.15 4.02 21.17
CA ASN A 11 -7.92 3.25 22.14
C ASN A 11 -7.17 3.26 23.49
N GLY A 12 -7.84 3.63 24.56
CA GLY A 12 -7.25 3.70 25.90
C GLY A 12 -6.73 5.08 26.29
N GLU A 13 -6.55 6.01 25.34
CA GLU A 13 -6.26 7.41 25.60
C GLU A 13 -7.32 8.29 24.95
N ASP A 14 -7.70 9.39 25.62
CA ASP A 14 -8.49 10.44 24.97
C ASP A 14 -7.58 11.26 24.04
N PHE A 15 -7.30 10.70 22.85
CA PHE A 15 -6.44 11.29 21.84
C PHE A 15 -7.00 11.06 20.44
N GLU A 16 -7.27 12.16 19.74
CA GLU A 16 -7.62 12.13 18.32
C GLU A 16 -7.28 13.45 17.62
N TYR A 17 -6.92 13.37 16.37
CA TYR A 17 -6.71 14.53 15.48
C TYR A 17 -6.83 14.12 14.02
N ALA A 18 -6.90 15.11 13.12
CA ALA A 18 -6.79 14.90 11.68
C ALA A 18 -5.93 15.97 11.02
N GLY A 19 -5.18 15.58 9.99
CA GLY A 19 -4.22 16.44 9.29
C GLY A 19 -4.79 17.29 8.15
N ASN A 20 -6.12 17.40 8.03
CA ASN A 20 -6.77 18.07 6.88
C ASN A 20 -6.70 19.60 6.95
N SER A 21 -6.78 20.17 8.15
CA SER A 21 -6.77 21.62 8.40
C SER A 21 -6.30 21.92 9.82
N ILE A 22 -5.94 23.16 10.11
CA ILE A 22 -5.63 23.59 11.48
C ILE A 22 -6.79 23.28 12.43
N ASN A 23 -8.03 23.49 11.97
CA ASN A 23 -9.22 23.19 12.76
C ASN A 23 -9.35 21.70 13.10
N SER A 24 -9.07 20.81 12.18
CA SER A 24 -9.11 19.36 12.39
C SER A 24 -7.89 18.83 13.17
N ILE A 25 -6.72 19.44 13.05
CA ILE A 25 -5.55 19.13 13.91
C ILE A 25 -5.94 19.35 15.38
N PHE A 26 -6.62 20.45 15.65
CA PHE A 26 -7.13 20.76 16.99
C PHE A 26 -8.61 20.39 17.16
N SER A 27 -9.09 19.33 16.53
CA SER A 27 -10.45 18.79 16.73
C SER A 27 -10.72 18.52 18.20
N GLN A 28 -9.69 18.10 18.92
CA GLN A 28 -9.63 17.99 20.36
C GLN A 28 -8.98 19.25 20.94
N ARG A 29 -9.78 20.28 21.26
CA ARG A 29 -9.32 21.64 21.64
C ARG A 29 -8.30 21.66 22.77
N LYS A 30 -8.38 20.73 23.75
CA LYS A 30 -7.41 20.61 24.85
C LYS A 30 -5.98 20.36 24.38
N ASN A 31 -5.77 19.82 23.16
CA ASN A 31 -4.45 19.54 22.62
C ASN A 31 -3.64 20.84 22.34
N ILE A 32 -4.31 22.01 22.23
CA ILE A 32 -3.64 23.31 22.11
C ILE A 32 -2.74 23.58 23.34
N PHE A 33 -3.12 23.07 24.51
CA PHE A 33 -2.41 23.26 25.76
C PHE A 33 -1.50 22.07 26.14
N LYS A 34 -1.35 21.07 25.27
CA LYS A 34 -0.48 19.91 25.53
C LYS A 34 0.89 20.12 24.88
N PRO A 35 1.98 20.32 25.68
CA PRO A 35 3.32 20.51 25.13
C PRO A 35 3.78 19.36 24.24
N SER A 36 3.47 18.11 24.58
CA SER A 36 3.82 16.93 23.79
C SER A 36 3.14 16.93 22.41
N PHE A 37 1.87 17.37 22.32
CA PHE A 37 1.17 17.51 21.06
C PHE A 37 1.76 18.62 20.17
N LEU A 38 2.13 19.74 20.78
CA LEU A 38 2.80 20.84 20.06
C LEU A 38 4.19 20.42 19.58
N MET A 39 4.93 19.62 20.39
CA MET A 39 6.21 19.04 19.99
C MET A 39 6.03 18.09 18.80
N MET A 40 4.99 17.25 18.78
CA MET A 40 4.65 16.41 17.62
C MET A 40 4.48 17.25 16.36
N ILE A 41 3.73 18.35 16.42
CA ILE A 41 3.52 19.26 15.28
C ILE A 41 4.86 19.87 14.83
N TYR A 42 5.69 20.32 15.75
CA TYR A 42 7.02 20.84 15.45
C TYR A 42 7.87 19.77 14.74
N ASP A 43 7.87 18.54 15.23
CA ASP A 43 8.63 17.43 14.65
C ASP A 43 8.11 17.04 13.26
N ILE A 44 6.81 17.14 13.01
CA ILE A 44 6.24 16.98 11.65
C ILE A 44 6.88 18.01 10.69
N LEU A 45 6.92 19.27 11.08
CA LEU A 45 7.53 20.33 10.26
C LEU A 45 9.04 20.13 10.07
N LYS A 46 9.74 19.76 11.14
CA LYS A 46 11.18 19.41 11.16
C LYS A 46 11.45 18.24 10.20
N PHE A 47 10.66 17.15 10.28
CA PHE A 47 10.78 16.00 9.41
C PHE A 47 10.56 16.38 7.95
N ASN A 48 9.48 17.12 7.66
CA ASN A 48 9.15 17.55 6.30
C ASN A 48 10.27 18.38 5.64
N TYR A 49 10.95 19.21 6.42
CA TYR A 49 12.07 20.01 5.92
C TYR A 49 13.35 19.19 5.79
N LYS A 50 13.73 18.48 6.87
CA LYS A 50 14.99 17.76 6.97
C LYS A 50 15.06 16.60 5.97
N SER A 51 14.00 15.78 5.88
CA SER A 51 13.97 14.60 5.02
C SER A 51 14.13 14.93 3.53
N LYS A 52 13.61 16.08 3.06
CA LYS A 52 13.83 16.56 1.68
C LYS A 52 15.31 16.81 1.38
N LYS A 53 16.06 17.35 2.35
CA LYS A 53 17.50 17.60 2.22
C LYS A 53 18.31 16.32 2.30
N ASP A 54 17.93 15.47 3.25
CA ASP A 54 18.65 14.23 3.55
C ASP A 54 18.49 13.20 2.40
N LEU A 55 17.38 13.23 1.66
CA LEU A 55 17.09 12.29 0.58
C LEU A 55 18.22 12.17 -0.47
N LYS A 56 19.04 13.21 -0.62
CA LYS A 56 20.19 13.20 -1.55
C LYS A 56 21.44 12.53 -0.96
N LYS A 57 21.49 12.35 0.38
CA LYS A 57 22.69 11.91 1.11
C LYS A 57 22.49 10.60 1.86
N ILE A 58 21.23 10.21 2.10
CA ILE A 58 20.90 9.05 2.89
C ILE A 58 21.27 7.75 2.16
N SER A 59 21.91 6.82 2.87
CA SER A 59 22.22 5.49 2.35
C SER A 59 20.93 4.67 2.12
N THR A 60 20.92 3.86 1.08
CA THR A 60 19.82 2.95 0.77
C THR A 60 19.64 1.82 1.81
N ASN A 61 20.65 1.57 2.62
CA ASN A 61 20.69 0.49 3.60
C ASN A 61 20.31 0.93 5.01
N ILE A 62 19.86 2.18 5.19
CA ILE A 62 19.41 2.70 6.49
C ILE A 62 17.90 2.48 6.59
N THR A 63 17.46 1.85 7.67
CA THR A 63 16.04 1.67 8.00
C THR A 63 15.40 2.99 8.47
N LEU A 64 14.06 3.05 8.41
CA LEU A 64 13.34 4.19 8.97
C LEU A 64 13.64 4.38 10.46
N LYS A 65 13.75 3.27 11.22
CA LYS A 65 14.12 3.32 12.64
C LYS A 65 15.46 4.03 12.85
N GLU A 66 16.52 3.57 12.19
CA GLU A 66 17.87 4.17 12.31
C GLU A 66 17.87 5.65 11.90
N TYR A 67 17.12 6.03 10.87
CA TYR A 67 16.98 7.41 10.46
C TYR A 67 16.28 8.27 11.53
N LEU A 68 15.19 7.77 12.13
CA LEU A 68 14.47 8.48 13.18
C LEU A 68 15.31 8.60 14.46
N ASP A 69 15.97 7.54 14.89
CA ASP A 69 16.84 7.51 16.07
C ASP A 69 17.99 8.51 15.93
N SER A 70 18.59 8.63 14.73
CA SER A 70 19.68 9.59 14.46
C SER A 70 19.26 11.06 14.50
N SER A 71 17.97 11.35 14.53
CA SER A 71 17.41 12.69 14.29
C SER A 71 16.72 13.32 15.49
N SER A 72 16.70 12.64 16.64
CA SER A 72 16.11 13.12 17.92
C SER A 72 14.67 13.67 17.73
N TYR A 73 13.77 12.83 17.28
CA TYR A 73 12.34 13.13 17.23
C TYR A 73 11.66 12.69 18.53
N SER A 74 10.53 13.34 18.89
CA SER A 74 9.72 12.97 20.06
C SER A 74 9.01 11.62 19.84
N SER A 75 8.72 10.92 20.94
CA SER A 75 7.92 9.69 20.90
C SER A 75 6.52 9.95 20.30
N GLU A 76 5.90 11.08 20.65
CA GLU A 76 4.61 11.46 20.08
C GLU A 76 4.65 11.56 18.56
N PHE A 77 5.72 12.11 17.98
CA PHE A 77 5.86 12.16 16.53
C PHE A 77 6.01 10.78 15.94
N ILE A 78 6.83 9.92 16.56
CA ILE A 78 7.08 8.57 16.07
C ILE A 78 5.82 7.74 16.18
N ASP A 79 5.21 7.67 17.37
CA ASP A 79 4.13 6.73 17.69
C ASP A 79 2.75 7.20 17.22
N LYS A 80 2.55 8.52 17.13
CA LYS A 80 1.24 9.11 16.82
C LYS A 80 1.14 9.79 15.45
N TYR A 81 2.24 9.86 14.69
CA TYR A 81 2.23 10.41 13.33
C TYR A 81 2.96 9.53 12.31
N ILE A 82 4.30 9.33 12.45
CA ILE A 82 5.08 8.76 11.34
C ILE A 82 4.82 7.26 11.16
N ILE A 83 4.78 6.50 12.25
CA ILE A 83 4.43 5.07 12.22
C ILE A 83 2.97 4.89 11.76
N PRO A 84 1.95 5.55 12.37
CA PRO A 84 0.58 5.46 11.89
C PRO A 84 0.41 5.79 10.42
N MET A 85 1.06 6.84 9.93
CA MET A 85 0.97 7.23 8.53
C MET A 85 1.58 6.17 7.61
N GLY A 86 2.78 5.71 7.90
CA GLY A 86 3.45 4.69 7.10
C GLY A 86 2.72 3.34 7.15
N ALA A 87 2.33 2.92 8.33
CA ALA A 87 1.59 1.68 8.54
C ALA A 87 0.23 1.69 7.83
N ALA A 88 -0.45 2.84 7.77
CA ALA A 88 -1.68 3.02 7.01
C ALA A 88 -1.46 2.89 5.50
N ILE A 89 -0.36 3.44 4.97
CA ILE A 89 -0.04 3.42 3.54
C ILE A 89 0.18 1.99 3.03
N TRP A 90 0.92 1.17 3.78
CA TRP A 90 1.30 -0.18 3.34
C TRP A 90 0.61 -1.31 4.10
N SER A 91 -0.35 -1.01 4.97
CA SER A 91 -1.12 -1.98 5.77
C SER A 91 -0.22 -2.97 6.52
N THR A 92 0.88 -2.47 7.07
CA THR A 92 1.92 -3.24 7.76
C THR A 92 1.98 -2.94 9.26
N SER A 93 2.58 -3.83 10.06
CA SER A 93 2.70 -3.59 11.51
C SER A 93 3.67 -2.44 11.81
N PRO A 94 3.53 -1.77 12.99
CA PRO A 94 4.46 -0.74 13.43
C PRO A 94 5.93 -1.17 13.41
N GLU A 95 6.21 -2.40 13.84
CA GLU A 95 7.57 -2.96 13.90
C GLU A 95 8.15 -3.14 12.50
N LEU A 96 7.37 -3.69 11.58
CA LEU A 96 7.78 -3.87 10.18
C LEU A 96 7.91 -2.53 9.46
N MET A 97 7.08 -1.53 9.81
CA MET A 97 7.18 -0.18 9.26
C MET A 97 8.54 0.46 9.59
N LEU A 98 9.06 0.22 10.78
CA LEU A 98 10.37 0.71 11.19
C LEU A 98 11.54 0.06 10.42
N GLN A 99 11.33 -1.12 9.82
CA GLN A 99 12.33 -1.83 9.00
C GLN A 99 12.36 -1.39 7.53
N VAL A 100 11.40 -0.57 7.09
CA VAL A 100 11.36 -0.05 5.72
C VAL A 100 12.60 0.83 5.46
N PRO A 101 13.25 0.74 4.28
CA PRO A 101 14.36 1.65 3.96
C PRO A 101 13.92 3.11 4.03
N ALA A 102 14.66 3.94 4.80
CA ALA A 102 14.31 5.34 4.99
C ALA A 102 14.22 6.11 3.66
N VAL A 103 15.12 5.83 2.72
CA VAL A 103 15.11 6.47 1.39
C VAL A 103 13.84 6.12 0.61
N PHE A 104 13.34 4.88 0.71
CA PHE A 104 12.11 4.44 0.07
C PHE A 104 10.90 5.17 0.64
N PHE A 105 10.79 5.20 1.97
CA PHE A 105 9.75 5.91 2.70
C PHE A 105 9.71 7.41 2.37
N ILE A 106 10.85 8.10 2.52
CA ILE A 106 10.95 9.56 2.30
C ILE A 106 10.68 9.90 0.83
N ARG A 107 11.14 9.09 -0.12
CA ARG A 107 10.87 9.29 -1.56
C ARG A 107 9.39 9.18 -1.87
N PHE A 108 8.71 8.18 -1.30
CA PHE A 108 7.26 8.05 -1.42
C PHE A 108 6.54 9.30 -0.89
N PHE A 109 6.86 9.74 0.33
CA PHE A 109 6.28 10.94 0.93
C PHE A 109 6.51 12.19 0.08
N LYS A 110 7.71 12.32 -0.49
CA LYS A 110 8.05 13.45 -1.39
C LYS A 110 7.21 13.40 -2.66
N ASN A 111 7.14 12.24 -3.32
CA ASN A 111 6.45 12.08 -4.61
C ASN A 111 4.93 12.33 -4.49
N HIS A 112 4.34 11.98 -3.34
CA HIS A 112 2.92 12.18 -3.05
C HIS A 112 2.59 13.51 -2.39
N GLY A 113 3.58 14.43 -2.27
CA GLY A 113 3.37 15.74 -1.66
C GLY A 113 3.10 15.70 -0.14
N LEU A 114 3.32 14.56 0.53
CA LEU A 114 3.07 14.40 1.96
C LEU A 114 4.06 15.17 2.82
N LEU A 115 5.22 15.55 2.28
CA LEU A 115 6.19 16.44 2.94
C LEU A 115 5.87 17.93 2.75
N ASN A 116 4.73 18.27 2.17
CA ASN A 116 4.31 19.65 1.96
C ASN A 116 3.19 20.01 2.94
N VAL A 117 3.27 21.21 3.53
CA VAL A 117 2.19 21.78 4.36
C VAL A 117 1.16 22.44 3.45
N THR A 118 1.64 23.16 2.43
CA THR A 118 0.85 23.87 1.43
C THR A 118 1.13 23.30 0.04
N ASN A 119 0.31 23.65 -0.94
CA ASN A 119 0.46 23.18 -2.33
C ASN A 119 0.51 21.66 -2.45
N ARG A 120 -0.34 20.97 -1.71
CA ARG A 120 -0.53 19.53 -1.85
C ARG A 120 -1.21 19.20 -3.17
N PRO A 121 -0.84 18.09 -3.84
CA PRO A 121 -1.50 17.69 -5.08
C PRO A 121 -3.00 17.45 -4.85
N GLN A 122 -3.83 17.77 -5.84
CA GLN A 122 -5.23 17.39 -5.86
C GLN A 122 -5.32 15.88 -6.05
N TRP A 123 -6.04 15.23 -5.15
CA TRP A 123 -6.32 13.80 -5.27
C TRP A 123 -7.56 13.53 -6.12
N TRP A 124 -7.54 12.41 -6.81
CA TRP A 124 -8.60 11.97 -7.68
C TRP A 124 -8.94 10.52 -7.42
N VAL A 125 -10.19 10.14 -7.61
CA VAL A 125 -10.66 8.76 -7.65
C VAL A 125 -11.40 8.50 -8.95
N VAL A 126 -11.37 7.25 -9.39
CA VAL A 126 -12.15 6.85 -10.56
C VAL A 126 -13.63 6.87 -10.17
N LYS A 127 -14.43 7.64 -10.90
CA LYS A 127 -15.88 7.72 -10.68
C LYS A 127 -16.49 6.32 -10.78
N ASN A 128 -17.28 5.94 -9.78
CA ASN A 128 -17.89 4.61 -9.62
C ASN A 128 -16.87 3.47 -9.41
N GLY A 129 -15.65 3.78 -8.97
CA GLY A 129 -14.62 2.82 -8.60
C GLY A 129 -13.73 2.34 -9.75
N SER A 130 -12.58 1.78 -9.39
CA SER A 130 -11.53 1.38 -10.34
C SER A 130 -11.96 0.30 -11.34
N ASN A 131 -13.00 -0.48 -11.03
CA ASN A 131 -13.55 -1.47 -11.97
C ASN A 131 -14.02 -0.84 -13.32
N GLN A 132 -14.24 0.49 -13.36
CA GLN A 132 -14.66 1.14 -14.60
C GLN A 132 -13.54 1.13 -15.64
N TYR A 133 -12.30 1.50 -15.29
CA TYR A 133 -11.19 1.45 -16.25
C TYR A 133 -10.84 0.01 -16.65
N VAL A 134 -10.98 -0.97 -15.73
CA VAL A 134 -10.75 -2.37 -16.07
C VAL A 134 -11.70 -2.83 -17.18
N LYS A 135 -13.00 -2.46 -17.08
CA LYS A 135 -13.99 -2.79 -18.11
C LYS A 135 -13.62 -2.23 -19.49
N GLU A 136 -13.05 -1.02 -19.52
CA GLU A 136 -12.63 -0.40 -20.79
C GLU A 136 -11.38 -1.09 -21.35
N ILE A 137 -10.39 -1.34 -20.54
CA ILE A 137 -9.12 -1.99 -20.94
C ILE A 137 -9.34 -3.37 -21.53
N ILE A 138 -10.24 -4.18 -20.95
CA ILE A 138 -10.44 -5.57 -21.38
C ILE A 138 -11.30 -5.72 -22.64
N LYS A 139 -11.99 -4.66 -23.10
CA LYS A 139 -12.91 -4.74 -24.26
C LYS A 139 -12.29 -5.39 -25.49
N PRO A 140 -11.07 -5.00 -25.95
CA PRO A 140 -10.49 -5.53 -27.18
C PRO A 140 -10.21 -7.04 -27.15
N PHE A 141 -9.85 -7.58 -25.98
CA PHE A 141 -9.42 -8.96 -25.80
C PHE A 141 -10.31 -9.78 -24.86
N LYS A 142 -11.53 -9.31 -24.58
CA LYS A 142 -12.47 -9.97 -23.66
C LYS A 142 -12.72 -11.45 -23.98
N LYS A 143 -12.68 -11.81 -25.27
CA LYS A 143 -12.87 -13.20 -25.73
C LYS A 143 -11.71 -14.12 -25.33
N ASN A 144 -10.53 -13.57 -25.07
CA ASN A 144 -9.33 -14.32 -24.75
C ASN A 144 -9.16 -14.50 -23.22
N ILE A 145 -10.08 -13.92 -22.41
CA ILE A 145 -10.02 -14.01 -20.95
C ILE A 145 -10.71 -15.29 -20.50
N LYS A 146 -9.96 -16.17 -19.87
CA LYS A 146 -10.46 -17.40 -19.22
C LYS A 146 -10.62 -17.13 -17.72
N LEU A 147 -11.86 -16.89 -17.26
CA LEU A 147 -12.18 -16.72 -15.84
C LEU A 147 -12.29 -18.07 -15.13
N ASN A 148 -12.14 -18.08 -13.80
CA ASN A 148 -12.20 -19.27 -12.95
C ASN A 148 -11.23 -20.38 -13.38
N THR A 149 -10.13 -20.00 -14.03
CA THR A 149 -9.11 -20.91 -14.53
C THR A 149 -7.92 -20.85 -13.58
N LYS A 150 -7.83 -21.84 -12.69
CA LYS A 150 -6.72 -21.96 -11.74
C LYS A 150 -5.51 -22.59 -12.43
N ILE A 151 -4.49 -21.80 -12.68
CA ILE A 151 -3.20 -22.30 -13.16
C ILE A 151 -2.56 -23.18 -12.05
N SER A 152 -2.13 -24.35 -12.43
CA SER A 152 -1.48 -25.32 -11.52
C SER A 152 0.04 -25.32 -11.67
N SER A 153 0.55 -25.17 -12.91
CA SER A 153 2.00 -25.09 -13.14
C SER A 153 2.35 -24.35 -14.43
N ILE A 154 3.57 -23.83 -14.47
CA ILE A 154 4.23 -23.22 -15.63
C ILE A 154 5.57 -23.88 -15.78
N LYS A 155 5.86 -24.44 -16.96
CA LYS A 155 7.11 -25.11 -17.29
C LYS A 155 7.69 -24.60 -18.58
N ARG A 156 8.96 -24.22 -18.57
CA ARG A 156 9.67 -23.69 -19.73
C ARG A 156 10.50 -24.78 -20.39
N LYS A 157 10.29 -25.04 -21.67
CA LYS A 157 11.01 -26.06 -22.44
C LYS A 157 11.21 -25.62 -23.89
N ASN A 158 12.42 -25.79 -24.44
CA ASN A 158 12.69 -25.70 -25.87
C ASN A 158 12.11 -24.43 -26.55
N ASN A 159 12.26 -23.28 -25.93
CA ASN A 159 11.69 -21.99 -26.38
C ASN A 159 10.14 -21.89 -26.31
N GLU A 160 9.48 -22.81 -25.66
CA GLU A 160 8.03 -22.76 -25.42
C GLU A 160 7.75 -22.76 -23.91
N VAL A 161 6.56 -22.27 -23.56
CA VAL A 161 6.06 -22.26 -22.17
C VAL A 161 4.80 -23.11 -22.10
N GLU A 162 4.86 -24.22 -21.38
CA GLU A 162 3.71 -25.07 -21.06
C GLU A 162 2.99 -24.48 -19.83
N VAL A 163 1.70 -24.17 -19.97
CA VAL A 163 0.82 -23.71 -18.89
C VAL A 163 -0.22 -24.77 -18.62
N SER A 164 -0.25 -25.30 -17.39
CA SER A 164 -1.18 -26.35 -16.97
C SER A 164 -2.30 -25.78 -16.09
N TYR A 165 -3.54 -26.20 -16.33
CA TYR A 165 -4.70 -25.84 -15.52
C TYR A 165 -5.80 -26.94 -15.63
N GLY A 166 -6.30 -27.41 -14.49
CA GLY A 166 -7.15 -28.61 -14.46
C GLY A 166 -6.42 -29.78 -15.15
N ASP A 167 -7.12 -30.41 -16.11
CA ASP A 167 -6.55 -31.49 -16.93
C ASP A 167 -5.99 -31.00 -18.27
N ASN A 168 -5.93 -29.67 -18.48
CA ASN A 168 -5.51 -29.07 -19.74
C ASN A 168 -4.06 -28.60 -19.68
N LYS A 169 -3.42 -28.60 -20.85
CA LYS A 169 -2.10 -28.03 -21.11
C LYS A 169 -2.16 -27.19 -22.37
N GLU A 170 -1.68 -25.97 -22.30
CA GLU A 170 -1.52 -25.09 -23.46
C GLU A 170 -0.06 -24.64 -23.58
N PHE A 171 0.39 -24.41 -24.82
CA PHE A 171 1.76 -24.02 -25.14
C PHE A 171 1.75 -22.60 -25.72
N PHE A 172 2.70 -21.81 -25.31
CA PHE A 172 2.85 -20.40 -25.68
C PHE A 172 4.31 -20.06 -25.96
N ASP A 173 4.55 -19.05 -26.80
CA ASP A 173 5.89 -18.52 -27.06
C ASP A 173 6.49 -17.84 -25.83
N SER A 174 5.65 -17.24 -24.99
CA SER A 174 6.05 -16.53 -23.78
C SER A 174 4.92 -16.47 -22.75
N VAL A 175 5.29 -16.27 -21.48
CA VAL A 175 4.36 -16.04 -20.39
C VAL A 175 4.68 -14.75 -19.64
N ILE A 176 3.64 -13.96 -19.33
CA ILE A 176 3.71 -12.82 -18.46
C ILE A 176 3.01 -13.19 -17.14
N ILE A 177 3.76 -13.29 -16.06
CA ILE A 177 3.24 -13.63 -14.74
C ILE A 177 2.94 -12.34 -14.00
N ALA A 178 1.64 -12.05 -13.84
CA ALA A 178 1.12 -10.85 -13.20
C ALA A 178 0.50 -11.13 -11.82
N THR A 179 0.86 -12.25 -11.20
CA THR A 179 0.46 -12.63 -9.83
C THR A 179 1.41 -12.01 -8.80
N HIS A 180 1.17 -12.24 -7.51
CA HIS A 180 2.18 -11.95 -6.49
C HIS A 180 3.48 -12.75 -6.73
N SER A 181 4.62 -12.25 -6.21
CA SER A 181 5.91 -12.93 -6.39
C SER A 181 5.96 -14.31 -5.71
N ASP A 182 5.33 -14.49 -4.55
CA ASP A 182 5.21 -15.76 -3.85
C ASP A 182 4.34 -16.77 -4.62
N GLN A 183 3.29 -16.28 -5.29
CA GLN A 183 2.47 -17.09 -6.18
C GLN A 183 3.24 -17.48 -7.45
N ALA A 184 4.01 -16.55 -8.02
CA ALA A 184 4.88 -16.85 -9.16
C ALA A 184 5.88 -17.96 -8.83
N LEU A 185 6.51 -17.91 -7.63
CA LEU A 185 7.40 -18.97 -7.15
C LEU A 185 6.71 -20.34 -7.08
N SER A 186 5.45 -20.38 -6.65
CA SER A 186 4.69 -21.62 -6.53
C SER A 186 4.18 -22.18 -7.86
N LEU A 187 4.10 -21.35 -8.91
CA LEU A 187 3.59 -21.73 -10.21
C LEU A 187 4.67 -22.26 -11.15
N ILE A 188 5.92 -21.85 -10.99
CA ILE A 188 7.02 -22.19 -11.90
C ILE A 188 7.70 -23.47 -11.42
N ASP A 189 7.61 -24.54 -12.20
CA ASP A 189 8.17 -25.86 -11.86
C ASP A 189 9.71 -25.91 -12.00
N ASP A 190 10.26 -25.16 -12.95
CA ASP A 190 11.68 -25.17 -13.33
C ASP A 190 12.37 -23.84 -12.96
N LEU A 191 12.10 -23.35 -11.74
CA LEU A 191 12.70 -22.14 -11.19
C LEU A 191 14.24 -22.16 -11.30
N THR A 192 14.79 -21.05 -11.76
CA THR A 192 16.23 -20.81 -11.67
C THR A 192 16.61 -20.26 -10.30
N ASP A 193 17.88 -20.44 -9.90
CA ASP A 193 18.39 -19.88 -8.63
C ASP A 193 18.20 -18.37 -8.54
N LYS A 194 18.33 -17.65 -9.65
CA LYS A 194 18.12 -16.18 -9.72
C LYS A 194 16.66 -15.81 -9.51
N GLU A 195 15.73 -16.50 -10.14
CA GLU A 195 14.29 -16.27 -9.95
C GLU A 195 13.90 -16.51 -8.50
N ASN A 196 14.37 -17.62 -7.93
CA ASN A 196 14.12 -17.94 -6.53
C ASN A 196 14.72 -16.89 -5.60
N ASP A 197 15.98 -16.48 -5.80
CA ASP A 197 16.65 -15.47 -4.96
C ASP A 197 15.91 -14.13 -4.99
N ILE A 198 15.49 -13.63 -6.17
CA ILE A 198 14.86 -12.35 -6.33
C ILE A 198 13.41 -12.35 -5.84
N LEU A 199 12.59 -13.30 -6.30
CA LEU A 199 11.16 -13.32 -6.01
C LEU A 199 10.87 -13.66 -4.54
N SER A 200 11.70 -14.50 -3.89
CA SER A 200 11.54 -14.88 -2.48
C SER A 200 11.83 -13.74 -1.49
N LYS A 201 12.54 -12.70 -1.91
CA LYS A 201 12.81 -11.52 -1.07
C LYS A 201 11.58 -10.62 -0.90
N ILE A 202 10.60 -10.74 -1.79
CA ILE A 202 9.35 -9.95 -1.73
C ILE A 202 8.30 -10.80 -1.00
N LYS A 203 8.23 -10.61 0.30
CA LYS A 203 7.29 -11.32 1.18
C LYS A 203 5.96 -10.59 1.26
N TYR A 204 4.92 -11.29 1.71
CA TYR A 204 3.56 -10.75 1.83
C TYR A 204 3.02 -10.92 3.25
N GLN A 205 2.29 -9.90 3.70
CA GLN A 205 1.51 -9.93 4.93
C GLN A 205 0.03 -10.13 4.58
N LYS A 206 -0.61 -11.09 5.23
CA LYS A 206 -2.05 -11.29 5.12
C LYS A 206 -2.79 -10.18 5.87
N ASN A 207 -3.83 -9.65 5.26
CA ASN A 207 -4.70 -8.62 5.81
C ASN A 207 -6.16 -8.97 5.53
N THR A 208 -7.03 -8.74 6.51
CA THR A 208 -8.49 -8.91 6.35
C THR A 208 -9.12 -7.53 6.19
N ALA A 209 -9.90 -7.34 5.13
CA ALA A 209 -10.67 -6.13 4.89
C ALA A 209 -12.15 -6.37 5.13
N LEU A 210 -12.77 -5.56 5.98
CA LEU A 210 -14.18 -5.60 6.32
C LEU A 210 -14.89 -4.38 5.72
N LEU A 211 -15.82 -4.60 4.79
CA LEU A 211 -16.77 -3.58 4.36
C LEU A 211 -17.93 -3.55 5.34
N HIS A 212 -18.22 -2.42 5.95
CA HIS A 212 -19.24 -2.28 6.99
C HIS A 212 -19.85 -0.87 7.06
N THR A 213 -20.87 -0.71 7.90
CA THR A 213 -21.53 0.57 8.18
C THR A 213 -21.40 1.00 9.63
N ASP A 214 -20.50 0.39 10.39
CA ASP A 214 -20.24 0.77 11.77
C ASP A 214 -19.30 1.96 11.86
N THR A 215 -19.78 3.09 12.39
CA THR A 215 -18.99 4.32 12.53
C THR A 215 -18.34 4.49 13.90
N SER A 216 -18.55 3.56 14.84
CA SER A 216 -17.96 3.63 16.18
C SER A 216 -16.43 3.54 16.18
N ILE A 217 -15.87 2.91 15.15
CA ILE A 217 -14.42 2.79 14.93
C ILE A 217 -13.77 4.12 14.50
N LEU A 218 -14.53 5.03 13.89
CA LEU A 218 -14.04 6.34 13.46
C LEU A 218 -13.76 7.25 14.68
N PRO A 219 -13.03 8.37 14.50
CA PRO A 219 -12.86 9.36 15.57
C PRO A 219 -14.19 9.78 16.19
N ASN A 220 -14.18 10.05 17.49
CA ASN A 220 -15.38 10.46 18.22
C ASN A 220 -15.91 11.82 17.71
N ARG A 221 -14.99 12.70 17.34
CA ARG A 221 -15.32 14.02 16.77
C ARG A 221 -15.42 13.95 15.27
N LYS A 222 -16.58 14.23 14.70
CA LYS A 222 -16.78 14.25 13.24
C LYS A 222 -15.80 15.20 12.50
N LEU A 223 -15.32 16.23 13.18
CA LEU A 223 -14.30 17.15 12.66
C LEU A 223 -12.96 16.45 12.38
N ALA A 224 -12.68 15.33 13.05
CA ALA A 224 -11.50 14.49 12.83
C ALA A 224 -11.75 13.37 11.83
N TRP A 225 -12.94 13.20 11.28
CA TRP A 225 -13.19 12.20 10.27
C TRP A 225 -12.41 12.54 8.99
N SER A 226 -11.70 11.55 8.49
CA SER A 226 -10.88 11.66 7.29
C SER A 226 -11.16 10.49 6.36
N SER A 227 -10.67 10.55 5.13
CA SER A 227 -10.72 9.40 4.23
C SER A 227 -9.97 8.20 4.79
N TRP A 228 -8.88 8.43 5.52
CA TRP A 228 -8.07 7.41 6.20
C TRP A 228 -8.06 7.68 7.69
N ASN A 229 -8.50 6.71 8.50
CA ASN A 229 -8.62 6.85 9.95
C ASN A 229 -7.87 5.71 10.62
N TYR A 230 -6.73 6.04 11.23
CA TYR A 230 -5.88 5.09 11.91
C TYR A 230 -6.28 4.96 13.38
N LEU A 231 -6.39 3.72 13.86
CA LEU A 231 -6.63 3.41 15.25
C LEU A 231 -5.37 2.88 15.91
N ILE A 232 -4.83 3.62 16.88
CA ILE A 232 -3.74 3.15 17.74
C ILE A 232 -4.36 2.17 18.75
N ASN A 233 -3.95 0.91 18.66
CA ASN A 233 -4.23 -0.10 19.66
C ASN A 233 -3.00 -0.27 20.56
N HIS A 234 -3.18 -0.20 21.87
CA HIS A 234 -2.09 -0.40 22.85
C HIS A 234 -1.75 -1.89 23.05
N ASP A 235 -2.48 -2.79 22.45
CA ASP A 235 -2.15 -4.21 22.43
C ASP A 235 -1.04 -4.44 21.38
N GLN A 236 0.18 -4.69 21.86
CA GLN A 236 1.40 -4.81 21.06
C GLN A 236 1.36 -5.94 20.02
N ASN A 237 0.40 -6.86 20.10
CA ASN A 237 0.28 -7.98 19.17
C ASN A 237 -0.71 -7.70 18.02
N LYS A 238 -1.30 -6.50 17.91
CA LYS A 238 -2.27 -6.20 16.86
C LYS A 238 -1.62 -5.54 15.66
N ILE A 239 -1.88 -6.17 14.51
CA ILE A 239 -1.64 -5.60 13.18
C ILE A 239 -2.41 -4.27 13.07
N VAL A 240 -1.92 -3.38 12.23
CA VAL A 240 -2.54 -2.09 11.90
C VAL A 240 -4.05 -2.17 11.75
N THR A 241 -4.77 -1.32 12.46
CA THR A 241 -6.19 -1.05 12.22
C THR A 241 -6.33 0.29 11.49
N LEU A 242 -6.76 0.22 10.24
CA LEU A 242 -7.02 1.38 9.40
C LEU A 242 -8.45 1.30 8.86
N THR A 243 -9.20 2.39 9.00
CA THR A 243 -10.56 2.50 8.46
C THR A 243 -10.63 3.56 7.38
N TYR A 244 -10.96 3.15 6.16
CA TYR A 244 -11.30 4.06 5.07
C TYR A 244 -12.76 4.50 5.20
N ASN A 245 -13.00 5.81 5.25
CA ASN A 245 -14.33 6.38 5.10
C ASN A 245 -14.62 6.52 3.60
N MET A 246 -15.38 5.57 3.07
CA MET A 246 -15.65 5.50 1.64
C MET A 246 -16.51 6.66 1.13
N ASN A 247 -17.34 7.25 2.00
CA ASN A 247 -18.16 8.41 1.62
C ASN A 247 -17.28 9.63 1.33
N ILE A 248 -16.20 9.83 2.09
CA ILE A 248 -15.21 10.88 1.80
C ILE A 248 -14.34 10.46 0.62
N LEU A 249 -13.75 9.26 0.68
CA LEU A 249 -12.76 8.80 -0.30
C LEU A 249 -13.34 8.67 -1.72
N GLN A 250 -14.57 8.18 -1.86
CA GLN A 250 -15.25 7.96 -3.14
C GLN A 250 -16.34 9.00 -3.42
N THR A 251 -16.48 10.03 -2.60
CA THR A 251 -17.51 11.08 -2.71
C THR A 251 -18.93 10.48 -2.85
N LEU A 252 -19.24 9.45 -2.02
CA LEU A 252 -20.51 8.76 -2.10
C LEU A 252 -21.65 9.60 -1.55
N LYS A 253 -22.72 9.77 -2.33
CA LYS A 253 -23.98 10.39 -1.91
C LYS A 253 -24.85 9.33 -1.24
N SER A 254 -24.71 9.13 0.06
CA SER A 254 -25.48 8.15 0.83
C SER A 254 -25.77 8.65 2.23
N ASN A 255 -26.95 8.29 2.76
CA ASN A 255 -27.34 8.54 4.15
C ASN A 255 -26.60 7.60 5.14
N LYS A 256 -26.02 6.50 4.64
CA LYS A 256 -25.19 5.59 5.42
C LYS A 256 -23.72 5.91 5.19
N THR A 257 -22.90 5.83 6.23
CA THR A 257 -21.45 5.88 6.12
C THR A 257 -20.94 4.48 5.85
N TYR A 258 -20.29 4.27 4.71
CA TYR A 258 -19.61 3.01 4.38
C TYR A 258 -18.15 3.12 4.76
N CYS A 259 -17.68 2.11 5.48
CA CYS A 259 -16.31 1.99 5.94
C CYS A 259 -15.68 0.71 5.38
N VAL A 260 -14.38 0.77 5.11
CA VAL A 260 -13.57 -0.43 4.89
C VAL A 260 -12.49 -0.42 5.95
N THR A 261 -12.52 -1.40 6.87
CA THR A 261 -11.52 -1.50 7.93
C THR A 261 -10.59 -2.67 7.68
N ILE A 262 -9.31 -2.42 7.81
CA ILE A 262 -8.24 -3.41 7.69
C ILE A 262 -7.88 -3.93 9.08
N ASN A 263 -7.88 -5.28 9.22
CA ASN A 263 -7.36 -6.04 10.37
C ASN A 263 -8.06 -5.80 11.73
N ASP A 264 -9.29 -5.35 11.75
CA ASP A 264 -10.05 -5.27 13.00
C ASP A 264 -11.45 -5.88 12.85
N SER A 265 -11.59 -7.11 13.33
CA SER A 265 -12.88 -7.78 13.41
C SER A 265 -13.51 -7.69 14.81
N THR A 266 -12.77 -7.20 15.81
CA THR A 266 -13.20 -7.28 17.22
C THR A 266 -14.01 -6.07 17.67
N ASN A 267 -13.68 -4.88 17.15
CA ASN A 267 -14.34 -3.62 17.52
C ASN A 267 -15.53 -3.26 16.61
N ILE A 268 -15.75 -4.02 15.53
CA ILE A 268 -16.83 -3.76 14.58
C ILE A 268 -18.03 -4.64 14.91
N ASN A 269 -19.20 -4.03 15.01
CA ASN A 269 -20.44 -4.76 15.20
C ASN A 269 -20.71 -5.69 14.01
N ARG A 270 -20.72 -7.00 14.27
CA ARG A 270 -20.88 -8.05 13.23
C ARG A 270 -22.14 -7.87 12.39
N SER A 271 -23.25 -7.38 12.99
CA SER A 271 -24.49 -7.13 12.24
C SER A 271 -24.40 -6.02 11.19
N LYS A 272 -23.36 -5.18 11.27
CA LYS A 272 -23.09 -4.09 10.33
C LYS A 272 -22.05 -4.44 9.27
N ILE A 273 -21.44 -5.64 9.31
CA ILE A 273 -20.50 -6.12 8.31
C ILE A 273 -21.28 -6.56 7.07
N LEU A 274 -20.90 -6.03 5.92
CA LEU A 274 -21.51 -6.31 4.62
C LEU A 274 -20.70 -7.36 3.85
N LYS A 275 -19.37 -7.31 3.98
CA LYS A 275 -18.46 -8.23 3.29
C LYS A 275 -17.12 -8.30 4.01
N GLU A 276 -16.53 -9.49 3.99
CA GLU A 276 -15.16 -9.75 4.43
C GLU A 276 -14.34 -10.26 3.25
N ILE A 277 -13.11 -9.76 3.09
CA ILE A 277 -12.21 -10.14 2.01
C ILE A 277 -10.79 -10.25 2.58
N ASN A 278 -10.13 -11.36 2.26
CA ASN A 278 -8.73 -11.57 2.63
C ASN A 278 -7.81 -11.13 1.49
N TYR A 279 -6.86 -10.28 1.80
CA TYR A 279 -5.83 -9.78 0.91
C TYR A 279 -4.43 -10.12 1.44
N SER A 280 -3.45 -10.00 0.58
CA SER A 280 -2.03 -10.02 0.96
C SER A 280 -1.34 -8.80 0.37
N HIS A 281 -0.60 -8.07 1.20
CA HIS A 281 0.15 -6.89 0.78
C HIS A 281 1.66 -7.16 0.82
N PRO A 282 2.43 -6.68 -0.16
CA PRO A 282 3.89 -6.84 -0.16
C PRO A 282 4.52 -6.08 1.01
N LEU A 283 5.55 -6.68 1.60
CA LEU A 283 6.37 -6.08 2.64
C LEU A 283 7.61 -5.42 2.03
N PHE A 284 7.83 -4.17 2.37
CA PHE A 284 8.97 -3.40 1.87
C PHE A 284 10.10 -3.40 2.92
N THR A 285 11.08 -4.25 2.69
CA THR A 285 12.33 -4.36 3.47
C THR A 285 13.51 -3.92 2.63
N ILE A 286 14.69 -3.80 3.22
CA ILE A 286 15.93 -3.54 2.48
C ILE A 286 16.11 -4.58 1.38
N ASP A 287 15.90 -5.87 1.71
CA ASP A 287 16.05 -6.98 0.76
C ASP A 287 15.04 -6.90 -0.39
N SER A 288 13.76 -6.63 -0.09
CA SER A 288 12.73 -6.54 -1.13
C SER A 288 12.94 -5.34 -2.05
N VAL A 289 13.31 -4.19 -1.51
CA VAL A 289 13.64 -2.99 -2.32
C VAL A 289 14.92 -3.19 -3.14
N TYR A 290 15.88 -3.97 -2.64
CA TYR A 290 17.03 -4.39 -3.42
C TYR A 290 16.65 -5.35 -4.55
N ALA A 291 15.79 -6.33 -4.26
CA ALA A 291 15.27 -7.28 -5.25
C ALA A 291 14.51 -6.59 -6.40
N GLN A 292 13.73 -5.54 -6.10
CA GLN A 292 13.04 -4.74 -7.12
C GLN A 292 14.00 -4.20 -8.20
N LYS A 293 15.22 -3.77 -7.81
CA LYS A 293 16.23 -3.24 -8.74
C LYS A 293 16.85 -4.31 -9.63
N ARG A 294 16.67 -5.58 -9.29
CA ARG A 294 17.23 -6.74 -9.99
C ARG A 294 16.22 -7.41 -10.93
N LYS A 295 15.04 -6.80 -11.13
CA LYS A 295 13.97 -7.33 -12.00
C LYS A 295 14.49 -7.79 -13.37
N ASP A 296 15.37 -7.01 -14.02
CA ASP A 296 15.89 -7.30 -15.35
C ASP A 296 16.84 -8.50 -15.41
N GLU A 297 17.31 -9.00 -14.25
CA GLU A 297 18.10 -10.23 -14.23
C GLU A 297 17.24 -11.48 -14.56
N ILE A 298 15.92 -11.40 -14.34
CA ILE A 298 14.97 -12.51 -14.51
C ILE A 298 13.89 -12.22 -15.56
N CYS A 299 13.47 -10.96 -15.71
CA CYS A 299 12.39 -10.56 -16.61
C CYS A 299 12.86 -10.61 -18.08
N GLY A 300 12.18 -11.42 -18.91
CA GLY A 300 12.56 -11.68 -20.30
C GLY A 300 13.57 -12.81 -20.47
N LYS A 301 13.85 -13.58 -19.40
CA LYS A 301 14.65 -14.80 -19.49
C LYS A 301 13.72 -16.02 -19.55
N ASN A 302 14.16 -17.06 -20.26
CA ASN A 302 13.40 -18.32 -20.42
C ASN A 302 11.93 -18.04 -20.87
N ASN A 303 11.71 -17.10 -21.77
CA ASN A 303 10.41 -16.68 -22.27
C ASN A 303 9.41 -16.28 -21.17
N THR A 304 9.91 -15.82 -20.01
CA THR A 304 9.11 -15.48 -18.84
C THR A 304 9.30 -14.03 -18.45
N TYR A 305 8.20 -13.32 -18.24
CA TYR A 305 8.17 -11.93 -17.84
C TYR A 305 7.38 -11.78 -16.54
N PHE A 306 7.78 -10.82 -15.69
CA PHE A 306 7.16 -10.56 -14.41
C PHE A 306 6.68 -9.13 -14.33
N CYS A 307 5.40 -8.93 -14.02
CA CYS A 307 4.83 -7.62 -13.71
C CYS A 307 3.96 -7.67 -12.45
N GLY A 308 3.73 -6.51 -11.86
CA GLY A 308 2.94 -6.37 -10.64
C GLY A 308 3.35 -5.14 -9.86
N ALA A 309 2.44 -4.63 -9.03
CA ALA A 309 2.66 -3.42 -8.24
C ALA A 309 3.83 -3.57 -7.22
N TYR A 310 4.18 -4.79 -6.87
CA TYR A 310 5.28 -5.09 -5.94
C TYR A 310 6.68 -4.74 -6.49
N TRP A 311 6.80 -4.45 -7.78
CA TRP A 311 8.03 -3.91 -8.38
C TRP A 311 8.21 -2.40 -8.14
N GLY A 312 7.20 -1.72 -7.57
CA GLY A 312 7.21 -0.33 -7.15
C GLY A 312 6.82 -0.16 -5.68
N TYR A 313 5.93 0.77 -5.40
CA TYR A 313 5.44 1.07 -4.05
C TYR A 313 4.18 0.29 -3.67
N GLY A 314 3.64 -0.55 -4.56
CA GLY A 314 2.47 -1.38 -4.32
C GLY A 314 1.12 -0.76 -4.74
N PHE A 315 1.11 0.30 -5.55
CA PHE A 315 -0.09 1.00 -5.99
C PHE A 315 -0.47 0.68 -7.44
N HIS A 316 -1.66 1.12 -7.87
CA HIS A 316 -2.16 0.87 -9.23
C HIS A 316 -1.19 1.35 -10.32
N GLU A 317 -0.65 2.57 -10.16
CA GLU A 317 0.32 3.13 -11.11
C GLU A 317 1.60 2.29 -11.20
N ASP A 318 2.08 1.73 -10.08
CA ASP A 318 3.23 0.83 -10.09
C ASP A 318 2.93 -0.45 -10.87
N GLY A 319 1.68 -0.95 -10.78
CA GLY A 319 1.20 -2.08 -11.57
C GLY A 319 1.23 -1.75 -13.06
N VAL A 320 0.71 -0.60 -13.46
CA VAL A 320 0.71 -0.12 -14.84
C VAL A 320 2.14 0.05 -15.34
N ASN A 321 2.98 0.76 -14.60
CA ASN A 321 4.38 0.98 -14.99
C ASN A 321 5.15 -0.33 -15.16
N SER A 322 4.93 -1.30 -14.27
CA SER A 322 5.58 -2.61 -14.40
C SER A 322 5.11 -3.41 -15.62
N ALA A 323 3.85 -3.23 -16.03
CA ALA A 323 3.30 -3.82 -17.24
C ALA A 323 3.88 -3.15 -18.50
N LEU A 324 3.95 -1.81 -18.52
CA LEU A 324 4.56 -1.04 -19.60
C LEU A 324 6.03 -1.39 -19.80
N ASP A 325 6.76 -1.61 -18.72
CA ASP A 325 8.14 -2.07 -18.76
C ASP A 325 8.27 -3.46 -19.43
N VAL A 326 7.31 -4.36 -19.20
CA VAL A 326 7.24 -5.63 -19.93
C VAL A 326 6.86 -5.41 -21.39
N CYS A 327 5.85 -4.57 -21.69
CA CYS A 327 5.42 -4.26 -23.06
C CYS A 327 6.60 -3.68 -23.90
N SER A 328 7.42 -2.82 -23.29
CA SER A 328 8.60 -2.24 -23.97
C SER A 328 9.59 -3.30 -24.45
N LYS A 329 9.68 -4.45 -23.77
CA LYS A 329 10.53 -5.58 -24.19
C LYS A 329 10.00 -6.28 -25.46
N PHE A 330 8.74 -6.04 -25.81
CA PHE A 330 8.10 -6.46 -27.07
C PHE A 330 8.03 -5.32 -28.11
N GLY A 331 8.65 -4.17 -27.83
CA GLY A 331 8.63 -3.00 -28.70
C GLY A 331 7.30 -2.24 -28.72
N LEU A 332 6.46 -2.41 -27.68
CA LEU A 332 5.15 -1.78 -27.57
C LEU A 332 5.16 -0.66 -26.54
N SER A 333 4.38 0.39 -26.79
CA SER A 333 4.17 1.54 -25.91
C SER A 333 2.67 1.81 -25.66
N LEU A 334 2.35 2.85 -24.87
CA LEU A 334 0.96 3.29 -24.68
C LEU A 334 0.36 3.95 -25.92
N ASP A 335 1.20 4.40 -26.86
CA ASP A 335 0.78 5.13 -28.05
C ASP A 335 0.52 4.18 -29.24
N ASP A 336 0.80 2.88 -29.08
CA ASP A 336 0.50 1.82 -30.04
C ASP A 336 -0.91 1.26 -29.82
#